data_2f3cf8bde5209d595d85c0fb6f6abcd2
#
_entry.id   2f3cf8bde5209d595d85c0fb6f6abcd2
#
_cell.length_a   1.000
_cell.length_b   1.000
_cell.length_c   1.000
_cell.angle_alpha   90.00
_cell.angle_beta   90.00
_cell.angle_gamma   90.00
#
_symmetry.space_group_name_H-M   'P 1'
#
loop_
_entity.id
_entity.type
_entity.pdbx_description
1 polymer ?
#
loop_
_entity_poly.entity_id
_entity_poly.type
_entity_poly.pdbx_seq_one_letter_code
_entity_poly.pdbx_strand_id
1 'polypeptide(L)'
;MNNFELGQKIKTLRTSKGLSQEELAQQAGISLRTVQRIENDEAEPRGDTLIRLAAVLNVKPEELAEAEKPEPGNKNHIALLNLSALAFIAFPLLGVLVPLMLWSFNKGKMKNIDEAGKKLLNFQISWCIAVLVVTIGTIAEGIISTGNIGVDLLSTVIFGLYGMYILNFVFVISNTIRALNSRGMFYKPAVQFIR
;
A
#
# COMPACT_ATOMS: atom_id res chain seq x y z
N MET A 1 1.75 -1.92 -16.24
CA MET A 1 1.16 -0.58 -16.07
C MET A 1 -0.16 -0.77 -15.34
N ASN A 2 -0.41 -0.01 -14.28
CA ASN A 2 -1.73 -0.03 -13.62
C ASN A 2 -2.64 0.93 -14.40
N ASN A 3 -3.61 0.40 -15.12
CA ASN A 3 -4.62 1.17 -15.89
C ASN A 3 -5.35 2.20 -15.02
N PHE A 4 -5.47 1.92 -13.73
CA PHE A 4 -6.11 2.77 -12.72
C PHE A 4 -5.50 4.18 -12.59
N GLU A 5 -4.21 4.33 -12.84
CA GLU A 5 -3.55 5.63 -12.68
C GLU A 5 -3.72 6.53 -13.91
N LEU A 6 -3.77 5.96 -15.10
CA LEU A 6 -3.88 6.71 -16.35
C LEU A 6 -5.28 7.31 -16.57
N GLY A 7 -6.33 6.53 -16.32
CA GLY A 7 -7.72 7.00 -16.44
C GLY A 7 -8.01 8.15 -15.47
N GLN A 8 -7.56 8.02 -14.21
CA GLN A 8 -7.72 9.09 -13.23
C GLN A 8 -6.92 10.36 -13.58
N LYS A 9 -5.73 10.21 -14.15
CA LYS A 9 -4.91 11.35 -14.62
C LYS A 9 -5.61 12.10 -15.74
N ILE A 10 -6.15 11.38 -16.74
CA ILE A 10 -6.92 11.96 -17.83
C ILE A 10 -8.15 12.71 -17.28
N LYS A 11 -8.92 12.10 -16.38
CA LYS A 11 -10.05 12.71 -15.71
C LYS A 11 -9.68 13.98 -14.95
N THR A 12 -8.58 13.96 -14.18
CA THR A 12 -8.10 15.12 -13.43
C THR A 12 -7.68 16.26 -14.36
N LEU A 13 -6.93 15.97 -15.42
CA LEU A 13 -6.52 16.97 -16.40
C LEU A 13 -7.71 17.56 -17.14
N ARG A 14 -8.70 16.74 -17.51
CA ARG A 14 -9.93 17.19 -18.14
C ARG A 14 -10.71 18.14 -17.23
N THR A 15 -10.94 17.75 -15.99
CA THR A 15 -11.71 18.57 -15.02
C THR A 15 -10.97 19.87 -14.67
N SER A 16 -9.64 19.84 -14.56
CA SER A 16 -8.85 21.06 -14.33
C SER A 16 -8.96 22.08 -15.49
N LYS A 17 -9.28 21.61 -16.71
CA LYS A 17 -9.55 22.44 -17.88
C LYS A 17 -11.03 22.81 -18.03
N GLY A 18 -11.91 22.37 -17.13
CA GLY A 18 -13.34 22.63 -17.18
C GLY A 18 -14.07 21.86 -18.28
N LEU A 19 -13.45 20.84 -18.89
CA LEU A 19 -14.06 20.07 -19.99
C LEU A 19 -15.00 18.98 -19.46
N SER A 20 -16.16 18.81 -20.12
CA SER A 20 -17.01 17.63 -19.98
C SER A 20 -16.39 16.41 -20.69
N GLN A 21 -16.88 15.20 -20.42
CA GLN A 21 -16.44 14.00 -21.13
C GLN A 21 -16.79 14.07 -22.63
N GLU A 22 -17.94 14.67 -22.96
CA GLU A 22 -18.39 14.90 -24.32
C GLU A 22 -17.47 15.86 -25.07
N GLU A 23 -17.08 16.96 -24.45
CA GLU A 23 -16.17 17.94 -25.04
C GLU A 23 -14.77 17.36 -25.24
N LEU A 24 -14.25 16.58 -24.29
CA LEU A 24 -12.99 15.88 -24.46
C LEU A 24 -13.07 14.88 -25.62
N ALA A 25 -14.15 14.12 -25.72
CA ALA A 25 -14.36 13.16 -26.79
C ALA A 25 -14.41 13.84 -28.17
N GLN A 26 -15.18 14.94 -28.28
CA GLN A 26 -15.31 15.72 -29.48
C GLN A 26 -13.97 16.33 -29.93
N GLN A 27 -13.24 16.98 -29.02
CA GLN A 27 -11.97 17.63 -29.33
C GLN A 27 -10.88 16.60 -29.68
N ALA A 28 -10.87 15.44 -29.03
CA ALA A 28 -9.93 14.36 -29.32
C ALA A 28 -10.32 13.52 -30.54
N GLY A 29 -11.53 13.72 -31.11
CA GLY A 29 -12.01 12.94 -32.25
C GLY A 29 -12.21 11.45 -31.93
N ILE A 30 -12.63 11.13 -30.69
CA ILE A 30 -12.94 9.78 -30.23
C ILE A 30 -14.36 9.69 -29.68
N SER A 31 -14.89 8.47 -29.49
CA SER A 31 -16.26 8.34 -28.98
C SER A 31 -16.33 8.68 -27.49
N LEU A 32 -17.46 9.24 -27.04
CA LEU A 32 -17.75 9.44 -25.61
C LEU A 32 -17.56 8.15 -24.80
N ARG A 33 -18.03 7.02 -25.35
CA ARG A 33 -17.88 5.70 -24.74
C ARG A 33 -16.41 5.33 -24.53
N THR A 34 -15.53 5.73 -25.44
CA THR A 34 -14.08 5.51 -25.30
C THR A 34 -13.54 6.31 -24.13
N VAL A 35 -13.91 7.61 -24.00
CA VAL A 35 -13.49 8.44 -22.86
C VAL A 35 -13.98 7.85 -21.55
N GLN A 36 -15.24 7.46 -21.47
CA GLN A 36 -15.83 6.85 -20.27
C GLN A 36 -15.09 5.58 -19.86
N ARG A 37 -14.82 4.68 -20.80
CA ARG A 37 -14.08 3.44 -20.52
C ARG A 37 -12.65 3.69 -20.06
N ILE A 38 -11.99 4.70 -20.62
CA ILE A 38 -10.64 5.08 -20.19
C ILE A 38 -10.68 5.66 -18.78
N GLU A 39 -11.56 6.60 -18.49
CA GLU A 39 -11.67 7.24 -17.16
C GLU A 39 -12.16 6.28 -16.06
N ASN A 40 -12.84 5.19 -16.42
CA ASN A 40 -13.28 4.11 -15.53
C ASN A 40 -12.25 2.97 -15.44
N ASP A 41 -11.06 3.13 -16.06
CA ASP A 41 -10.01 2.11 -16.11
C ASP A 41 -10.40 0.78 -16.79
N GLU A 42 -11.46 0.81 -17.60
CA GLU A 42 -11.94 -0.32 -18.41
C GLU A 42 -11.18 -0.48 -19.72
N ALA A 43 -10.45 0.54 -20.17
CA ALA A 43 -9.67 0.54 -21.40
C ALA A 43 -8.42 1.42 -21.26
N GLU A 44 -7.32 0.97 -21.84
CA GLU A 44 -6.06 1.72 -21.89
C GLU A 44 -5.96 2.43 -23.26
N PRO A 45 -5.81 3.76 -23.31
CA PRO A 45 -5.59 4.47 -24.56
C PRO A 45 -4.18 4.15 -25.08
N ARG A 46 -4.08 3.73 -26.33
CA ARG A 46 -2.81 3.39 -26.98
C ARG A 46 -2.67 4.12 -28.30
N GLY A 47 -1.41 4.29 -28.74
CA GLY A 47 -1.11 4.85 -30.05
C GLY A 47 -1.77 6.19 -30.29
N ASP A 48 -2.52 6.30 -31.38
CA ASP A 48 -3.18 7.53 -31.84
C ASP A 48 -4.17 8.11 -30.81
N THR A 49 -4.92 7.28 -30.11
CA THR A 49 -5.86 7.73 -29.06
C THR A 49 -5.13 8.47 -27.93
N LEU A 50 -3.99 7.97 -27.50
CA LEU A 50 -3.16 8.61 -26.47
C LEU A 50 -2.63 9.97 -26.95
N ILE A 51 -2.13 10.04 -28.19
CA ILE A 51 -1.60 11.26 -28.79
C ILE A 51 -2.71 12.33 -28.90
N ARG A 52 -3.91 11.97 -29.34
CA ARG A 52 -5.05 12.90 -29.46
C ARG A 52 -5.50 13.42 -28.09
N LEU A 53 -5.61 12.56 -27.10
CA LEU A 53 -5.96 12.96 -25.72
C LEU A 53 -4.88 13.90 -25.15
N ALA A 54 -3.61 13.60 -25.33
CA ALA A 54 -2.49 14.41 -24.88
C ALA A 54 -2.53 15.82 -25.53
N ALA A 55 -2.82 15.90 -26.83
CA ALA A 55 -2.94 17.16 -27.55
C ALA A 55 -4.07 18.06 -26.98
N VAL A 56 -5.26 17.50 -26.74
CA VAL A 56 -6.39 18.24 -26.17
C VAL A 56 -6.11 18.66 -24.72
N LEU A 57 -5.48 17.78 -23.97
CA LEU A 57 -5.09 18.04 -22.58
C LEU A 57 -3.85 18.92 -22.43
N ASN A 58 -3.21 19.28 -23.57
CA ASN A 58 -2.00 20.10 -23.61
C ASN A 58 -0.86 19.58 -22.74
N VAL A 59 -0.63 18.28 -22.86
CA VAL A 59 0.48 17.56 -22.20
C VAL A 59 1.20 16.73 -23.25
N LYS A 60 2.44 16.32 -22.98
CA LYS A 60 3.13 15.41 -23.89
C LYS A 60 2.55 14.01 -23.79
N PRO A 61 2.47 13.25 -24.92
CA PRO A 61 2.00 11.86 -24.90
C PRO A 61 2.79 10.99 -23.90
N GLU A 62 4.11 11.24 -23.78
CA GLU A 62 4.99 10.56 -22.84
C GLU A 62 4.62 10.87 -21.38
N GLU A 63 4.29 12.13 -21.09
CA GLU A 63 3.83 12.56 -19.75
C GLU A 63 2.47 11.95 -19.40
N LEU A 64 1.61 11.76 -20.40
CA LEU A 64 0.33 11.11 -20.21
C LEU A 64 0.48 9.59 -20.07
N ALA A 65 1.37 8.98 -20.86
CA ALA A 65 1.68 7.54 -20.83
C ALA A 65 2.57 7.17 -19.64
N GLU A 66 3.41 8.07 -19.19
CA GLU A 66 4.12 7.90 -17.93
C GLU A 66 3.08 8.01 -16.82
N ALA A 67 2.57 6.85 -16.36
CA ALA A 67 2.12 6.77 -14.98
C ALA A 67 3.24 7.43 -14.16
N GLU A 68 2.92 8.47 -13.39
CA GLU A 68 3.94 9.22 -12.64
C GLU A 68 4.94 8.22 -12.07
N LYS A 69 6.16 8.23 -12.62
CA LYS A 69 7.26 7.53 -11.95
C LYS A 69 7.22 8.07 -10.53
N PRO A 70 7.03 7.24 -9.52
CA PRO A 70 7.01 7.75 -8.16
C PRO A 70 8.26 8.59 -7.99
N GLU A 71 8.05 9.88 -7.65
CA GLU A 71 9.15 10.82 -7.38
C GLU A 71 10.23 10.07 -6.61
N PRO A 72 11.51 10.13 -6.98
CA PRO A 72 12.58 9.37 -6.30
C PRO A 72 12.54 9.52 -4.78
N GLY A 73 12.08 10.68 -4.30
CA GLY A 73 11.84 10.94 -2.88
C GLY A 73 10.67 10.13 -2.29
N ASN A 74 9.61 9.84 -3.05
CA ASN A 74 8.43 9.13 -2.54
C ASN A 74 8.72 7.66 -2.21
N LYS A 75 9.46 6.94 -3.06
CA LYS A 75 9.82 5.54 -2.80
C LYS A 75 10.71 5.38 -1.56
N ASN A 76 11.63 6.31 -1.34
CA ASN A 76 12.51 6.30 -0.17
C ASN A 76 11.71 6.58 1.12
N HIS A 77 10.75 7.50 1.07
CA HIS A 77 9.88 7.79 2.20
C HIS A 77 8.94 6.61 2.51
N ILE A 78 8.40 5.94 1.49
CA ILE A 78 7.59 4.72 1.68
C ILE A 78 8.45 3.59 2.26
N ALA A 79 9.68 3.42 1.77
CA ALA A 79 10.61 2.44 2.31
C ALA A 79 10.99 2.76 3.77
N LEU A 80 11.24 4.03 4.11
CA LEU A 80 11.52 4.47 5.47
C LEU A 80 10.33 4.24 6.40
N LEU A 81 9.12 4.59 5.94
CA LEU A 81 7.88 4.30 6.66
C LEU A 81 7.75 2.81 6.95
N ASN A 82 8.05 1.97 5.96
CA ASN A 82 7.96 0.52 6.12
C ASN A 82 9.06 -0.02 7.06
N LEU A 83 10.30 0.46 6.94
CA LEU A 83 11.40 0.09 7.85
C LEU A 83 11.13 0.50 9.29
N SER A 84 10.39 1.58 9.52
CA SER A 84 10.05 2.02 10.88
C SER A 84 9.25 0.97 11.66
N ALA A 85 8.56 0.06 10.96
CA ALA A 85 7.89 -1.06 11.59
C ALA A 85 8.86 -2.03 12.28
N LEU A 86 10.16 -2.05 11.93
CA LEU A 86 11.18 -2.86 12.63
C LEU A 86 11.34 -2.46 14.11
N ALA A 87 10.78 -1.33 14.52
CA ALA A 87 10.70 -0.97 15.95
C ALA A 87 9.98 -2.04 16.80
N PHE A 88 9.20 -2.96 16.16
CA PHE A 88 8.61 -4.13 16.84
C PHE A 88 9.67 -5.02 17.51
N ILE A 89 10.92 -5.01 17.03
CA ILE A 89 12.02 -5.81 17.61
C ILE A 89 12.29 -5.39 19.05
N ALA A 90 12.21 -4.09 19.35
CA ALA A 90 12.38 -3.60 20.72
C ALA A 90 11.13 -3.86 21.59
N PHE A 91 9.94 -3.62 21.03
CA PHE A 91 8.67 -3.87 21.69
C PHE A 91 7.53 -3.97 20.65
N PRO A 92 6.62 -4.98 20.73
CA PRO A 92 5.61 -5.23 19.71
C PRO A 92 4.78 -4.01 19.32
N LEU A 93 4.33 -3.22 20.29
CA LEU A 93 3.52 -2.03 20.04
C LEU A 93 4.27 -0.91 19.30
N LEU A 94 5.59 -0.85 19.42
CA LEU A 94 6.40 0.13 18.68
C LEU A 94 6.35 -0.12 17.17
N GLY A 95 6.14 -1.37 16.75
CA GLY A 95 5.89 -1.71 15.34
C GLY A 95 4.62 -1.10 14.76
N VAL A 96 3.68 -0.65 15.60
CA VAL A 96 2.49 0.12 15.20
C VAL A 96 2.69 1.61 15.45
N LEU A 97 3.17 2.00 16.63
CA LEU A 97 3.25 3.40 17.04
C LEU A 97 4.22 4.22 16.20
N VAL A 98 5.42 3.69 15.92
CA VAL A 98 6.44 4.42 15.14
C VAL A 98 5.98 4.64 13.70
N PRO A 99 5.49 3.63 12.95
CA PRO A 99 4.92 3.86 11.62
C PRO A 99 3.70 4.79 11.64
N LEU A 100 2.85 4.69 12.66
CA LEU A 100 1.67 5.57 12.81
C LEU A 100 2.09 7.04 12.93
N MET A 101 3.08 7.34 13.76
CA MET A 101 3.64 8.68 13.91
C MET A 101 4.21 9.19 12.57
N LEU A 102 5.09 8.41 11.93
CA LEU A 102 5.69 8.79 10.65
C LEU A 102 4.64 8.98 9.56
N TRP A 103 3.65 8.11 9.48
CA TRP A 103 2.54 8.26 8.54
C TRP A 103 1.72 9.52 8.82
N SER A 104 1.38 9.79 10.08
CA SER A 104 0.60 10.97 10.48
C SER A 104 1.27 12.30 10.08
N PHE A 105 2.59 12.39 10.23
CA PHE A 105 3.36 13.57 9.82
C PHE A 105 3.44 13.76 8.31
N ASN A 106 3.37 12.68 7.54
CA ASN A 106 3.52 12.70 6.08
C ASN A 106 2.20 12.52 5.31
N LYS A 107 1.10 12.26 6.03
CA LYS A 107 -0.23 12.09 5.47
C LYS A 107 -0.64 13.32 4.67
N GLY A 108 -1.17 13.11 3.46
CA GLY A 108 -1.60 14.18 2.56
C GLY A 108 -0.48 14.99 1.90
N LYS A 109 0.80 14.75 2.25
CA LYS A 109 1.94 15.48 1.66
C LYS A 109 2.57 14.79 0.46
N MET A 110 2.40 13.47 0.36
CA MET A 110 3.02 12.66 -0.68
C MET A 110 2.02 11.66 -1.25
N LYS A 111 2.04 11.51 -2.57
CA LYS A 111 1.23 10.51 -3.26
C LYS A 111 1.61 9.10 -2.79
N ASN A 112 0.64 8.23 -2.66
CA ASN A 112 0.77 6.82 -2.26
C ASN A 112 1.24 6.56 -0.82
N ILE A 113 1.63 7.57 -0.04
CA ILE A 113 2.06 7.34 1.35
C ILE A 113 0.87 6.96 2.25
N ASP A 114 -0.32 7.48 1.94
CA ASP A 114 -1.54 7.18 2.70
C ASP A 114 -1.97 5.73 2.51
N GLU A 115 -1.94 5.24 1.27
CA GLU A 115 -2.25 3.85 0.97
C GLU A 115 -1.19 2.89 1.56
N ALA A 116 0.09 3.27 1.46
CA ALA A 116 1.19 2.53 2.02
C ALA A 116 1.09 2.44 3.55
N GLY A 117 0.81 3.56 4.21
CA GLY A 117 0.65 3.64 5.66
C GLY A 117 -0.52 2.81 6.15
N LYS A 118 -1.68 2.91 5.50
CA LYS A 118 -2.86 2.08 5.84
C LYS A 118 -2.57 0.59 5.73
N LYS A 119 -1.93 0.14 4.64
CA LYS A 119 -1.57 -1.27 4.45
C LYS A 119 -0.61 -1.78 5.53
N LEU A 120 0.43 -0.99 5.83
CA LEU A 120 1.41 -1.32 6.85
C LEU A 120 0.78 -1.39 8.24
N LEU A 121 0.01 -0.37 8.63
CA LEU A 121 -0.63 -0.29 9.93
C LEU A 121 -1.65 -1.41 10.13
N ASN A 122 -2.49 -1.68 9.13
CA ASN A 122 -3.44 -2.80 9.18
C ASN A 122 -2.72 -4.13 9.38
N PHE A 123 -1.58 -4.33 8.72
CA PHE A 123 -0.77 -5.52 8.90
C PHE A 123 -0.18 -5.59 10.31
N GLN A 124 0.44 -4.53 10.81
CA GLN A 124 1.07 -4.54 12.13
C GLN A 124 0.06 -4.69 13.27
N ILE A 125 -1.13 -4.09 13.15
CA ILE A 125 -2.22 -4.28 14.12
C ILE A 125 -2.69 -5.73 14.09
N SER A 126 -2.96 -6.29 12.90
CA SER A 126 -3.35 -7.71 12.75
C SER A 126 -2.28 -8.63 13.32
N TRP A 127 -1.01 -8.30 13.12
CA TRP A 127 0.12 -9.07 13.65
C TRP A 127 0.19 -9.04 15.16
N CYS A 128 0.04 -7.87 15.79
CA CYS A 128 0.00 -7.74 17.25
C CYS A 128 -1.14 -8.57 17.87
N ILE A 129 -2.32 -8.53 17.24
CA ILE A 129 -3.47 -9.34 17.67
C ILE A 129 -3.15 -10.84 17.52
N ALA A 130 -2.56 -11.26 16.40
CA ALA A 130 -2.21 -12.66 16.18
C ALA A 130 -1.18 -13.16 17.20
N VAL A 131 -0.13 -12.37 17.49
CA VAL A 131 0.86 -12.68 18.53
C VAL A 131 0.18 -12.86 19.89
N LEU A 132 -0.72 -11.95 20.26
CA LEU A 132 -1.43 -12.00 21.54
C LEU A 132 -2.31 -13.25 21.63
N VAL A 133 -3.11 -13.53 20.58
CA VAL A 133 -4.02 -14.69 20.55
C VAL A 133 -3.26 -16.01 20.62
N VAL A 134 -2.19 -16.14 19.83
CA VAL A 134 -1.36 -17.35 19.84
C VAL A 134 -0.70 -17.55 21.20
N THR A 135 -0.12 -16.50 21.78
CA THR A 135 0.54 -16.57 23.08
C THR A 135 -0.42 -16.97 24.20
N ILE A 136 -1.58 -16.31 24.28
CA ILE A 136 -2.63 -16.63 25.28
C ILE A 136 -3.15 -18.04 25.05
N GLY A 137 -3.39 -18.44 23.82
CA GLY A 137 -3.89 -19.78 23.46
C GLY A 137 -2.90 -20.87 23.89
N THR A 138 -1.62 -20.70 23.60
CA THR A 138 -0.56 -21.65 24.00
C THR A 138 -0.44 -21.77 25.53
N ILE A 139 -0.50 -20.64 26.25
CA ILE A 139 -0.47 -20.64 27.71
C ILE A 139 -1.70 -21.34 28.29
N ALA A 140 -2.87 -21.01 27.77
CA ALA A 140 -4.13 -21.62 28.23
C ALA A 140 -4.14 -23.14 28.01
N GLU A 141 -3.75 -23.60 26.82
CA GLU A 141 -3.61 -25.02 26.50
C GLU A 141 -2.63 -25.74 27.45
N GLY A 142 -1.46 -25.13 27.67
CA GLY A 142 -0.46 -25.67 28.59
C GLY A 142 -0.97 -25.81 30.03
N ILE A 143 -1.69 -24.81 30.55
CA ILE A 143 -2.28 -24.86 31.89
C ILE A 143 -3.37 -25.96 31.97
N ILE A 144 -4.20 -26.05 30.95
CA ILE A 144 -5.29 -27.05 30.91
C ILE A 144 -4.73 -28.49 30.87
N SER A 145 -3.67 -28.70 30.06
CA SER A 145 -3.12 -30.05 29.85
C SER A 145 -2.23 -30.53 30.99
N THR A 146 -1.44 -29.63 31.59
CA THR A 146 -0.41 -29.99 32.60
C THR A 146 -0.77 -29.52 34.02
N GLY A 147 -1.74 -28.62 34.15
CA GLY A 147 -2.10 -27.99 35.42
C GLY A 147 -1.03 -27.01 35.95
N ASN A 148 0.04 -26.80 35.21
CA ASN A 148 1.18 -25.99 35.67
C ASN A 148 1.89 -25.26 34.53
N ILE A 149 2.55 -24.12 34.85
CA ILE A 149 3.43 -23.39 33.92
C ILE A 149 4.84 -23.97 34.09
N GLY A 150 5.11 -25.06 33.37
CA GLY A 150 6.43 -25.70 33.38
C GLY A 150 7.40 -25.08 32.36
N VAL A 151 8.69 -25.50 32.45
CA VAL A 151 9.77 -25.07 31.55
C VAL A 151 9.44 -25.40 30.08
N ASP A 152 8.77 -26.52 29.82
CA ASP A 152 8.41 -26.94 28.46
C ASP A 152 7.38 -26.00 27.82
N LEU A 153 6.40 -25.55 28.58
CA LEU A 153 5.43 -24.57 28.11
C LEU A 153 6.11 -23.23 27.84
N LEU A 154 6.97 -22.77 28.72
CA LEU A 154 7.71 -21.53 28.57
C LEU A 154 8.61 -21.55 27.32
N SER A 155 9.31 -22.67 27.09
CA SER A 155 10.13 -22.86 25.91
C SER A 155 9.29 -22.83 24.62
N THR A 156 8.12 -23.48 24.60
CA THR A 156 7.20 -23.50 23.45
C THR A 156 6.72 -22.07 23.11
N VAL A 157 6.32 -21.29 24.13
CA VAL A 157 5.91 -19.88 23.93
C VAL A 157 7.06 -19.05 23.36
N ILE A 158 8.26 -19.19 23.91
CA ILE A 158 9.44 -18.45 23.47
C ILE A 158 9.77 -18.79 22.00
N PHE A 159 9.86 -20.06 21.65
CA PHE A 159 10.15 -20.45 20.26
C PHE A 159 9.05 -20.03 19.30
N GLY A 160 7.78 -20.11 19.70
CA GLY A 160 6.64 -19.60 18.92
C GLY A 160 6.75 -18.10 18.66
N LEU A 161 7.08 -17.32 19.67
CA LEU A 161 7.33 -15.87 19.54
C LEU A 161 8.50 -15.59 18.60
N TYR A 162 9.64 -16.27 18.73
CA TYR A 162 10.76 -16.11 17.81
C TYR A 162 10.37 -16.38 16.36
N GLY A 163 9.62 -17.45 16.10
CA GLY A 163 9.10 -17.75 14.76
C GLY A 163 8.25 -16.63 14.20
N MET A 164 7.32 -16.10 15.00
CA MET A 164 6.48 -14.97 14.59
C MET A 164 7.29 -13.70 14.32
N TYR A 165 8.28 -13.39 15.17
CA TYR A 165 9.14 -12.23 14.98
C TYR A 165 9.96 -12.34 13.68
N ILE A 166 10.51 -13.51 13.37
CA ILE A 166 11.24 -13.76 12.11
C ILE A 166 10.33 -13.57 10.91
N LEU A 167 9.09 -14.09 10.96
CA LEU A 167 8.11 -13.91 9.88
C LEU A 167 7.78 -12.43 9.66
N ASN A 168 7.50 -11.67 10.72
CA ASN A 168 7.25 -10.22 10.61
C ASN A 168 8.45 -9.50 9.99
N PHE A 169 9.67 -9.81 10.45
CA PHE A 169 10.89 -9.25 9.89
C PHE A 169 11.00 -9.51 8.38
N VAL A 170 10.77 -10.75 7.94
CA VAL A 170 10.79 -11.12 6.50
C VAL A 170 9.74 -10.33 5.72
N PHE A 171 8.53 -10.19 6.24
CA PHE A 171 7.48 -9.39 5.60
C PHE A 171 7.87 -7.92 5.48
N VAL A 172 8.40 -7.31 6.53
CA VAL A 172 8.84 -5.91 6.52
C VAL A 172 9.97 -5.71 5.51
N ILE A 173 11.01 -6.54 5.52
CA ILE A 173 12.14 -6.43 4.59
C ILE A 173 11.70 -6.64 3.14
N SER A 174 10.90 -7.68 2.87
CA SER A 174 10.39 -7.95 1.53
C SER A 174 9.59 -6.79 0.97
N ASN A 175 8.71 -6.18 1.79
CA ASN A 175 7.93 -5.03 1.37
C ASN A 175 8.76 -3.74 1.26
N THR A 176 9.83 -3.60 2.04
CA THR A 176 10.80 -2.49 1.86
C THR A 176 11.48 -2.59 0.50
N ILE A 177 11.96 -3.77 0.12
CA ILE A 177 12.58 -4.01 -1.20
C ILE A 177 11.57 -3.73 -2.32
N ARG A 178 10.29 -4.15 -2.16
CA ARG A 178 9.23 -3.85 -3.12
C ARG A 178 8.99 -2.35 -3.27
N ALA A 179 8.97 -1.60 -2.16
CA ALA A 179 8.81 -0.15 -2.16
C ALA A 179 9.97 0.56 -2.88
N LEU A 180 11.21 0.15 -2.62
CA LEU A 180 12.40 0.69 -3.31
C LEU A 180 12.39 0.41 -4.81
N ASN A 181 11.83 -0.72 -5.23
CA ASN A 181 11.67 -1.10 -6.63
C ASN A 181 10.38 -0.54 -7.26
N SER A 182 9.73 0.44 -6.63
CA SER A 182 8.46 1.03 -7.11
C SER A 182 7.34 0.01 -7.33
N ARG A 183 7.37 -1.12 -6.61
CA ARG A 183 6.33 -2.14 -6.62
C ARG A 183 5.38 -1.90 -5.44
N GLY A 184 4.08 -2.10 -5.66
CA GLY A 184 3.09 -2.00 -4.59
C GLY A 184 3.41 -2.91 -3.41
N MET A 185 3.21 -2.43 -2.18
CA MET A 185 3.40 -3.22 -0.97
C MET A 185 2.33 -4.32 -0.87
N PHE A 186 2.76 -5.50 -0.44
CA PHE A 186 1.91 -6.69 -0.32
C PHE A 186 1.86 -7.15 1.14
N TYR A 187 0.75 -6.79 1.80
CA TYR A 187 0.46 -7.17 3.17
C TYR A 187 -0.86 -7.96 3.24
N LYS A 188 -0.89 -9.15 2.65
CA LYS A 188 -2.00 -10.09 2.79
C LYS A 188 -1.55 -11.32 3.58
N PRO A 189 -2.37 -11.88 4.47
CA PRO A 189 -3.67 -11.37 4.91
C PRO A 189 -3.53 -10.33 6.03
N ALA A 190 -4.23 -9.20 5.92
CA ALA A 190 -4.35 -8.23 6.99
C ALA A 190 -5.83 -7.80 7.12
N VAL A 191 -6.32 -7.66 8.34
CA VAL A 191 -7.66 -7.13 8.58
C VAL A 191 -7.63 -5.61 8.36
N GLN A 192 -8.62 -5.08 7.64
CA GLN A 192 -8.71 -3.65 7.38
C GLN A 192 -9.35 -2.91 8.57
N PHE A 193 -8.53 -2.40 9.46
CA PHE A 193 -8.94 -1.54 10.58
C PHE A 193 -9.02 -0.07 10.16
N ILE A 194 -8.10 0.36 9.29
CA ILE A 194 -7.99 1.73 8.79
C ILE A 194 -8.42 1.72 7.31
N ARG A 195 -9.49 2.43 7.00
CA ARG A 195 -10.05 2.59 5.65
C ARG A 195 -9.56 3.89 4.97
#